data_81242f1de1de8d0d82599b23ab647e1a
#
_entry.id   81242f1de1de8d0d82599b23ab647e1a
#
_cell.length_a   1.000
_cell.length_b   1.000
_cell.length_c   1.000
_cell.angle_alpha   90.00
_cell.angle_beta   90.00
_cell.angle_gamma   90.00
#
_symmetry.space_group_name_H-M   'P 1'
#
loop_
_entity.id
_entity.type
_entity.pdbx_description
1 polymer ?
#
loop_
_entity_poly.entity_id
_entity_poly.type
_entity_poly.pdbx_seq_one_letter_code
_entity_poly.pdbx_strand_id
1 'polypeptide(L)'
;MNQEEKLQIQERIVDVLKTVYDPEIPVDIWNLGMIYKIEVNDDGTVDLDMTFTALNCPAADFIVEDVRTKLESVEGVKAANINLVFEPVWDQSMMSEEAKVELGFA
;
A
#
# COMPACT_ATOMS: atom_id res chain seq x y z
N MET A 1 14.38 -17.81 1.93
CA MET A 1 14.11 -16.97 0.72
C MET A 1 15.31 -16.06 0.48
N ASN A 2 15.82 -16.01 -0.74
CA ASN A 2 16.96 -15.16 -1.03
C ASN A 2 16.53 -13.74 -1.39
N GLN A 3 17.51 -12.84 -1.55
CA GLN A 3 17.25 -11.43 -1.81
C GLN A 3 16.49 -11.20 -3.12
N GLU A 4 16.84 -11.95 -4.14
CA GLU A 4 16.19 -11.83 -5.45
C GLU A 4 14.70 -12.22 -5.38
N GLU A 5 14.38 -13.30 -4.68
CA GLU A 5 13.00 -13.73 -4.48
C GLU A 5 12.19 -12.68 -3.72
N LYS A 6 12.81 -12.08 -2.68
CA LYS A 6 12.16 -11.02 -1.92
C LYS A 6 11.86 -9.80 -2.79
N LEU A 7 12.79 -9.42 -3.66
CA LEU A 7 12.59 -8.29 -4.56
C LEU A 7 11.48 -8.57 -5.57
N GLN A 8 11.41 -9.79 -6.09
CA GLN A 8 10.34 -10.17 -7.01
C GLN A 8 8.98 -10.10 -6.34
N ILE A 9 8.87 -10.58 -5.11
CA ILE A 9 7.63 -10.50 -4.34
C ILE A 9 7.26 -9.05 -4.07
N GLN A 10 8.24 -8.22 -3.71
CA GLN A 10 8.01 -6.80 -3.47
C GLN A 10 7.47 -6.10 -4.70
N GLU A 11 8.01 -6.39 -5.87
CA GLU A 11 7.52 -5.84 -7.14
C GLU A 11 6.08 -6.24 -7.42
N ARG A 12 5.72 -7.49 -7.18
CA ARG A 12 4.36 -7.98 -7.34
C ARG A 12 3.40 -7.28 -6.36
N ILE A 13 3.87 -7.05 -5.14
CA ILE A 13 3.09 -6.33 -4.13
C ILE A 13 2.81 -4.90 -4.59
N VAL A 14 3.81 -4.21 -5.10
CA VAL A 14 3.64 -2.84 -5.62
C VAL A 14 2.61 -2.83 -6.75
N ASP A 15 2.70 -3.78 -7.67
CA ASP A 15 1.75 -3.88 -8.78
C ASP A 15 0.32 -4.07 -8.27
N VAL A 16 0.14 -4.89 -7.25
CA VAL A 16 -1.17 -5.14 -6.64
C VAL A 16 -1.68 -3.89 -5.94
N LEU A 17 -0.82 -3.17 -5.21
CA LEU A 17 -1.20 -1.94 -4.51
C LEU A 17 -1.66 -0.85 -5.47
N LYS A 18 -1.17 -0.86 -6.70
CA LYS A 18 -1.62 0.06 -7.74
C LYS A 18 -3.03 -0.25 -8.26
N THR A 19 -3.63 -1.34 -7.82
CA THR A 19 -5.02 -1.69 -8.17
C THR A 19 -6.01 -1.37 -7.06
N VAL A 20 -5.55 -0.93 -5.90
CA VAL A 20 -6.41 -0.59 -4.75
C VAL A 20 -6.64 0.91 -4.73
N TYR A 21 -7.90 1.32 -4.74
CA TYR A 21 -8.28 2.73 -4.80
C TYR A 21 -9.00 3.13 -3.52
N ASP A 22 -8.72 4.36 -3.06
CA ASP A 22 -9.56 5.00 -2.07
C ASP A 22 -10.92 5.29 -2.74
N PRO A 23 -12.05 4.97 -2.10
CA PRO A 23 -13.34 5.14 -2.75
C PRO A 23 -13.71 6.60 -3.05
N GLU A 24 -13.04 7.55 -2.41
CA GLU A 24 -13.33 8.97 -2.59
C GLU A 24 -12.34 9.69 -3.51
N ILE A 25 -11.24 9.04 -3.88
CA ILE A 25 -10.17 9.65 -4.67
C ILE A 25 -9.85 8.74 -5.86
N PRO A 26 -9.86 9.25 -7.10
CA PRO A 26 -9.65 8.41 -8.29
C PRO A 26 -8.18 8.09 -8.56
N VAL A 27 -7.41 7.81 -7.52
CA VAL A 27 -5.99 7.44 -7.61
C VAL A 27 -5.75 6.26 -6.67
N ASP A 28 -4.92 5.32 -7.09
CA ASP A 28 -4.59 4.16 -6.28
C ASP A 28 -3.77 4.55 -5.04
N ILE A 29 -3.80 3.68 -4.04
CA ILE A 29 -3.16 3.96 -2.75
C ILE A 29 -1.64 4.04 -2.85
N TRP A 30 -1.02 3.35 -3.80
CA TRP A 30 0.42 3.44 -4.00
C TRP A 30 0.83 4.85 -4.47
N ASN A 31 0.16 5.35 -5.50
CA ASN A 31 0.46 6.67 -6.04
C ASN A 31 0.02 7.80 -5.11
N LEU A 32 -0.97 7.56 -4.25
CA LEU A 32 -1.35 8.53 -3.22
C LEU A 32 -0.30 8.67 -2.12
N GLY A 33 0.68 7.76 -2.04
CA GLY A 33 1.71 7.83 -1.01
C GLY A 33 1.23 7.31 0.35
N MET A 34 0.26 6.42 0.36
CA MET A 34 -0.30 5.85 1.59
C MET A 34 0.50 4.68 2.13
N ILE A 35 1.46 4.17 1.37
CA ILE A 35 2.28 3.02 1.76
C ILE A 35 3.64 3.53 2.24
N TYR A 36 3.94 3.30 3.52
CA TYR A 36 5.17 3.81 4.13
C TYR A 36 6.29 2.78 4.20
N LYS A 37 5.94 1.48 4.27
CA LYS A 37 6.95 0.44 4.39
C LYS A 37 6.41 -0.89 3.84
N ILE A 38 7.26 -1.61 3.13
CA ILE A 38 6.99 -2.99 2.72
C ILE A 38 8.19 -3.82 3.14
N GLU A 39 7.95 -4.84 3.96
CA GLU A 39 9.01 -5.76 4.39
C GLU A 39 8.59 -7.19 4.07
N VAL A 40 9.37 -7.85 3.23
CA VAL A 40 9.16 -9.26 2.90
C VAL A 40 10.11 -10.09 3.76
N ASN A 41 9.57 -10.97 4.59
CA ASN A 41 10.35 -11.81 5.50
C ASN A 41 10.73 -13.12 4.85
N ASP A 42 11.76 -13.79 5.43
CA ASP A 42 12.29 -15.04 4.89
C ASP A 42 11.27 -16.17 4.86
N ASP A 43 10.28 -16.13 5.76
CA ASP A 43 9.24 -17.17 5.84
C ASP A 43 8.06 -16.92 4.90
N GLY A 44 8.11 -15.86 4.10
CA GLY A 44 7.02 -15.51 3.18
C GLY A 44 5.97 -14.59 3.76
N THR A 45 6.09 -14.18 5.02
CA THR A 45 5.19 -13.18 5.57
C THR A 45 5.61 -11.79 5.11
N VAL A 46 4.64 -10.88 5.02
CA VAL A 46 4.87 -9.50 4.60
C VAL A 46 4.33 -8.57 5.68
N ASP A 47 5.14 -7.61 6.09
CA ASP A 47 4.72 -6.52 6.97
C ASP A 47 4.60 -5.25 6.15
N LEU A 48 3.42 -4.66 6.15
CA LEU A 48 3.14 -3.45 5.40
C LEU A 48 2.65 -2.36 6.35
N ASP A 49 3.34 -1.22 6.33
CA ASP A 49 2.89 -0.03 7.04
C ASP A 49 2.18 0.89 6.06
N MET A 50 0.96 1.27 6.39
CA MET A 50 0.18 2.19 5.57
C MET A 50 -0.55 3.20 6.43
N THR A 51 -0.94 4.30 5.80
CA THR A 51 -1.72 5.35 6.45
C THR A 51 -2.94 5.70 5.58
N PHE A 52 -3.75 6.63 6.08
CA PHE A 52 -4.85 7.19 5.31
C PHE A 52 -4.69 8.69 5.16
N THR A 53 -5.34 9.25 4.14
CA THR A 53 -5.30 10.69 3.89
C THR A 53 -6.10 11.48 4.92
N ALA A 54 -6.97 10.79 5.69
CA ALA A 54 -7.74 11.38 6.78
C ALA A 54 -7.74 10.42 7.97
N LEU A 55 -7.66 10.97 9.19
CA LEU A 55 -7.60 10.18 10.42
C LEU A 55 -8.85 9.34 10.67
N ASN A 56 -10.00 9.78 10.19
CA ASN A 56 -11.30 9.13 10.39
C ASN A 56 -11.92 8.73 9.06
N CYS A 57 -11.21 7.92 8.28
CA CYS A 57 -11.75 7.40 7.03
C CYS A 57 -12.78 6.30 7.32
N PRO A 58 -14.06 6.47 6.96
CA PRO A 58 -15.07 5.43 7.24
C PRO A 58 -14.86 4.14 6.46
N ALA A 59 -14.07 4.19 5.39
CA ALA A 59 -13.74 3.00 4.59
C ALA A 59 -12.44 2.33 5.01
N ALA A 60 -11.81 2.79 6.11
CA ALA A 60 -10.48 2.32 6.52
C ALA A 60 -10.44 0.80 6.70
N ASP A 61 -11.37 0.23 7.44
CA ASP A 61 -11.40 -1.20 7.68
C ASP A 61 -11.57 -2.00 6.39
N PHE A 62 -12.40 -1.51 5.49
CA PHE A 62 -12.62 -2.14 4.19
C PHE A 62 -11.34 -2.12 3.35
N ILE A 63 -10.65 -0.99 3.31
CA ILE A 63 -9.40 -0.85 2.52
C ILE A 63 -8.32 -1.75 3.11
N VAL A 64 -8.17 -1.79 4.43
CA VAL A 64 -7.18 -2.66 5.09
C VAL A 64 -7.42 -4.13 4.75
N GLU A 65 -8.67 -4.59 4.84
CA GLU A 65 -9.01 -5.96 4.50
C GLU A 65 -8.78 -6.27 3.02
N ASP A 66 -9.11 -5.33 2.15
CA ASP A 66 -8.90 -5.49 0.71
C ASP A 66 -7.39 -5.60 0.41
N VAL A 67 -6.59 -4.74 1.00
CA VAL A 67 -5.12 -4.78 0.85
C VAL A 67 -4.59 -6.13 1.35
N ARG A 68 -4.98 -6.55 2.56
CA ARG A 68 -4.51 -7.81 3.12
C ARG A 68 -4.86 -8.99 2.22
N THR A 69 -6.10 -9.06 1.79
CA THR A 69 -6.58 -10.15 0.93
C THR A 69 -5.81 -10.18 -0.39
N LYS A 70 -5.59 -9.03 -0.99
CA LYS A 70 -4.87 -8.94 -2.26
C LYS A 70 -3.40 -9.29 -2.11
N LEU A 71 -2.76 -8.87 -1.03
CA LEU A 71 -1.36 -9.23 -0.78
C LEU A 71 -1.21 -10.73 -0.54
N GLU A 72 -2.14 -11.33 0.18
CA GLU A 72 -2.11 -12.78 0.43
C GLU A 72 -2.37 -13.61 -0.83
N SER A 73 -2.91 -13.00 -1.88
CA SER A 73 -3.08 -13.67 -3.17
C SER A 73 -1.83 -13.62 -4.05
N VAL A 74 -0.83 -12.84 -3.66
CA VAL A 74 0.43 -12.76 -4.41
C VAL A 74 1.22 -14.05 -4.21
N GLU A 75 1.69 -14.63 -5.32
CA GLU A 75 2.51 -15.83 -5.25
C GLU A 75 3.78 -15.59 -4.45
N GLY A 76 4.04 -16.44 -3.47
CA GLY A 76 5.17 -16.33 -2.57
C GLY A 76 4.83 -15.67 -1.24
N VAL A 77 3.66 -15.05 -1.09
CA VAL A 77 3.21 -14.46 0.16
C VAL A 77 2.39 -15.47 0.94
N LYS A 78 2.85 -15.79 2.14
CA LYS A 78 2.19 -16.73 3.03
C LYS A 78 1.11 -16.05 3.86
N ALA A 79 1.40 -14.86 4.36
CA ALA A 79 0.48 -14.04 5.16
C ALA A 79 0.92 -12.59 5.09
N ALA A 80 -0.02 -11.68 5.23
CA ALA A 80 0.26 -10.25 5.24
C ALA A 80 -0.26 -9.61 6.52
N ASN A 81 0.60 -8.82 7.18
CA ASN A 81 0.26 -8.02 8.35
C ASN A 81 0.21 -6.56 7.92
N ILE A 82 -0.96 -5.95 8.05
CA ILE A 82 -1.16 -4.56 7.67
C ILE A 82 -1.19 -3.73 8.95
N ASN A 83 -0.23 -2.81 9.07
CA ASN A 83 -0.11 -1.92 10.23
C ASN A 83 -0.55 -0.52 9.82
N LEU A 84 -1.55 0.02 10.49
CA LEU A 84 -1.96 1.41 10.30
C LEU A 84 -1.05 2.30 11.12
N VAL A 85 -0.39 3.25 10.47
CA VAL A 85 0.49 4.21 11.10
C VAL A 85 0.07 5.62 10.71
N PHE A 86 0.19 6.55 11.64
CA PHE A 86 -0.22 7.94 11.41
C PHE A 86 0.94 8.92 11.61
N GLU A 87 2.14 8.39 11.68
CA GLU A 87 3.37 9.17 11.75
C GLU A 87 4.35 8.68 10.69
N PRO A 88 4.85 9.56 9.84
CA PRO A 88 4.44 10.97 9.72
C PRO A 88 3.01 11.11 9.21
N VAL A 89 2.38 12.24 9.52
CA VAL A 89 1.03 12.54 9.01
C VAL A 89 1.11 12.68 7.49
N TRP A 90 0.15 12.07 6.79
CA TRP A 90 0.10 12.15 5.34
C TRP A 90 -0.12 13.58 4.86
N ASP A 91 0.59 13.98 3.80
CA ASP A 91 0.33 15.25 3.12
C ASP A 91 0.51 15.09 1.59
N GLN A 92 0.13 16.11 0.86
CA GLN A 92 0.13 16.08 -0.62
C GLN A 92 1.52 15.85 -1.22
N SER A 93 2.58 16.21 -0.52
CA SER A 93 3.94 16.02 -1.03
C SER A 93 4.31 14.54 -1.14
N MET A 94 3.58 13.67 -0.48
CA MET A 94 3.81 12.23 -0.51
C MET A 94 3.25 11.55 -1.75
N MET A 95 2.38 12.25 -2.50
CA MET A 95 1.82 11.72 -3.74
C MET A 95 2.89 11.64 -4.83
N SER A 96 2.75 10.63 -5.72
CA SER A 96 3.58 10.56 -6.92
C SER A 96 3.26 11.74 -7.85
N GLU A 97 4.16 12.01 -8.80
CA GLU A 97 3.89 13.04 -9.80
C GLU A 97 2.65 12.71 -10.64
N GLU A 98 2.44 11.43 -10.94
CA GLU A 98 1.24 10.99 -11.66
C GLU A 98 -0.02 11.34 -10.89
N ALA A 99 -0.03 11.09 -9.58
CA ALA A 99 -1.18 11.39 -8.74
C ALA A 99 -1.45 12.89 -8.68
N LYS A 100 -0.40 13.70 -8.56
CA LYS A 100 -0.52 15.15 -8.52
C LYS A 100 -1.13 15.70 -9.81
N VAL A 101 -0.68 15.18 -10.95
CA VAL A 101 -1.23 15.57 -12.25
C VAL A 101 -2.70 15.17 -12.36
N GLU A 102 -3.02 13.93 -11.99
CA GLU A 102 -4.38 13.41 -12.07
C GLU A 102 -5.36 14.21 -11.22
N LEU A 103 -4.92 14.67 -10.06
CA LEU A 103 -5.77 15.42 -9.12
C LEU A 103 -5.67 16.94 -9.30
N GLY A 104 -4.86 17.42 -10.23
CA GLY A 104 -4.75 18.83 -10.52
C GLY A 104 -3.84 19.63 -9.59
N PHE A 105 -2.92 18.98 -8.88
CA PHE A 105 -1.98 19.64 -7.98
C PHE A 105 -0.64 19.98 -8.64
N ALA A 106 -0.45 19.58 -9.87
CA ALA A 106 0.79 19.85 -10.59
C ALA A 106 0.52 20.56 -11.92
#